data_73db205ccb45021203cbd3bf852a71df
#
_entry.id   73db205ccb45021203cbd3bf852a71df
#
_cell.length_a   1.000
_cell.length_b   1.000
_cell.length_c   1.000
_cell.angle_alpha   90.00
_cell.angle_beta   90.00
_cell.angle_gamma   90.00
#
_symmetry.space_group_name_H-M   'P 1'
#
loop_
_entity.id
_entity.type
_entity.pdbx_description
1 polymer ?
#
loop_
_entity_poly.entity_id
_entity_poly.type
_entity_poly.pdbx_seq_one_letter_code
_entity_poly.pdbx_strand_id
1 'polypeptide(L)'
;MALRERLIRETGALSGFANANTPETNNGQHSFQEIKSRLHRSLINRMDLTKLSSLAPDQVHAEVSRLAESVLAQEPMPLSAVERDRLVNEVQHELFGLGPLEPLLADPTISDILVNAYGRIYIERKGKLELTDVAFKDDEHLMRVIERIVSTVGRRIDESSPMVDARLRDGSRVNAIIPPLSIDGPVLSIRRFGAEPLRMMALVENKALTKDIAEMLQMCVKARLNMVISGGTGAGKTTLLNALSAYIPEDERIVTIEDSAELQLQQPHVVRLETRPPNIEGRGEVTQRELVKNALRMRPDRIVIGEVRSGEAIDMLQAMNTGHDGSLTTIHANTPRDALSRLETMIQMTGMRLSERAMRQQIASAIDLVLQVARLSDGSRRVTSISELTGMEGETITMQEIFQFERTGVGPNGQVVGRFRPTGIRPRFAERLKASGMQLPRVFFEEM
;
A
#
# COMPACT_ATOMS: atom_id res chain seq x y z
N MET A 1 -6.96 20.74 -14.52
CA MET A 1 -7.72 20.85 -15.77
C MET A 1 -9.18 21.13 -15.45
N ALA A 2 -9.77 22.19 -16.00
CA ALA A 2 -11.14 22.56 -15.68
C ALA A 2 -12.13 21.50 -16.22
N LEU A 3 -13.22 21.30 -15.50
CA LEU A 3 -14.32 20.38 -15.85
C LEU A 3 -14.76 20.51 -17.33
N ARG A 4 -14.68 21.75 -17.86
CA ARG A 4 -15.00 22.10 -19.24
C ARG A 4 -14.11 21.40 -20.29
N GLU A 5 -12.79 21.39 -20.10
CA GLU A 5 -11.86 20.73 -21.04
C GLU A 5 -11.98 19.23 -21.01
N ARG A 6 -12.37 18.69 -19.86
CA ARG A 6 -12.61 17.28 -19.64
C ARG A 6 -13.85 16.79 -20.42
N LEU A 7 -14.96 17.50 -20.31
CA LEU A 7 -16.21 17.14 -20.97
C LEU A 7 -16.18 17.37 -22.50
N ILE A 8 -15.41 18.36 -22.98
CA ILE A 8 -15.22 18.61 -24.43
C ILE A 8 -14.43 17.48 -25.10
N ARG A 9 -13.43 16.89 -24.42
CA ARG A 9 -12.71 15.71 -24.94
C ARG A 9 -13.61 14.46 -25.05
N GLU A 10 -14.55 14.29 -24.14
CA GLU A 10 -15.51 13.18 -24.13
C GLU A 10 -16.53 13.31 -25.29
N THR A 11 -16.88 14.52 -25.72
CA THR A 11 -17.79 14.73 -26.87
C THR A 11 -17.13 14.48 -28.24
N GLY A 12 -15.84 14.72 -28.39
CA GLY A 12 -15.08 14.51 -29.63
C GLY A 12 -14.87 13.03 -29.98
N ALA A 13 -14.82 12.15 -29.00
CA ALA A 13 -14.56 10.71 -29.18
C ALA A 13 -15.80 9.86 -29.53
N LEU A 14 -17.00 10.45 -29.45
CA LEU A 14 -18.27 9.71 -29.66
C LEU A 14 -18.84 9.76 -31.09
N SER A 15 -18.15 10.40 -32.06
CA SER A 15 -18.68 10.61 -33.40
C SER A 15 -18.38 9.52 -34.44
N GLY A 16 -17.74 8.42 -34.08
CA GLY A 16 -17.29 7.46 -35.07
C GLY A 16 -17.48 6.00 -34.75
N PHE A 17 -18.68 5.47 -34.53
CA PHE A 17 -18.89 4.01 -34.66
C PHE A 17 -20.36 3.66 -34.91
N ALA A 18 -20.64 3.24 -36.15
CA ALA A 18 -21.77 2.41 -36.52
C ALA A 18 -21.21 1.08 -37.07
N ASN A 19 -21.78 -0.03 -36.60
CA ASN A 19 -21.71 -1.40 -37.12
C ASN A 19 -20.54 -2.31 -36.73
N ALA A 20 -20.88 -3.31 -35.94
CA ALA A 20 -20.55 -4.72 -36.21
C ALA A 20 -21.44 -5.66 -35.37
N ASN A 21 -22.06 -6.61 -36.02
CA ASN A 21 -22.92 -7.68 -35.50
C ASN A 21 -22.15 -8.69 -34.64
N THR A 22 -22.72 -9.06 -33.50
CA THR A 22 -22.44 -10.36 -32.81
C THR A 22 -23.68 -10.81 -32.02
N PRO A 23 -23.89 -12.12 -31.75
CA PRO A 23 -25.19 -12.71 -31.55
C PRO A 23 -25.76 -12.61 -30.14
N GLU A 24 -27.08 -12.77 -30.09
CA GLU A 24 -27.97 -12.67 -28.94
C GLU A 24 -27.62 -13.57 -27.75
N THR A 25 -27.32 -12.94 -26.61
CA THR A 25 -27.71 -13.46 -25.29
C THR A 25 -27.81 -12.27 -24.30
N ASN A 26 -28.99 -12.05 -23.75
CA ASN A 26 -29.33 -11.11 -22.69
C ASN A 26 -29.99 -9.77 -23.14
N ASN A 27 -31.25 -9.85 -23.58
CA ASN A 27 -32.04 -8.68 -23.99
C ASN A 27 -32.18 -7.57 -22.91
N GLY A 28 -32.07 -7.89 -21.61
CA GLY A 28 -32.20 -6.91 -20.53
C GLY A 28 -30.95 -6.09 -20.26
N GLN A 29 -29.78 -6.68 -20.34
CA GLN A 29 -28.51 -5.98 -20.08
C GLN A 29 -28.10 -5.08 -21.25
N HIS A 30 -28.35 -5.49 -22.48
CA HIS A 30 -28.12 -4.64 -23.67
C HIS A 30 -28.98 -3.36 -23.63
N SER A 31 -30.24 -3.48 -23.28
CA SER A 31 -31.11 -2.31 -23.17
C SER A 31 -30.70 -1.35 -22.07
N PHE A 32 -30.24 -1.85 -20.92
CA PHE A 32 -29.74 -1.03 -19.80
C PHE A 32 -28.49 -0.24 -20.19
N GLN A 33 -27.52 -0.86 -20.84
CA GLN A 33 -26.29 -0.21 -21.30
C GLN A 33 -26.57 0.83 -22.43
N GLU A 34 -27.54 0.58 -23.29
CA GLU A 34 -27.96 1.54 -24.27
C GLU A 34 -28.63 2.77 -23.65
N ILE A 35 -29.50 2.56 -22.65
CA ILE A 35 -30.13 3.66 -21.91
C ILE A 35 -29.08 4.47 -21.19
N LYS A 36 -28.15 3.81 -20.51
CA LYS A 36 -26.98 4.43 -19.81
C LYS A 36 -26.19 5.32 -20.78
N SER A 37 -25.86 4.81 -21.97
CA SER A 37 -25.09 5.54 -22.98
C SER A 37 -25.86 6.75 -23.56
N ARG A 38 -27.17 6.63 -23.74
CA ARG A 38 -28.04 7.74 -24.17
C ARG A 38 -28.18 8.80 -23.08
N LEU A 39 -28.39 8.37 -21.84
CA LEU A 39 -28.46 9.25 -20.67
C LEU A 39 -27.17 10.05 -20.51
N HIS A 40 -26.04 9.38 -20.54
CA HIS A 40 -24.71 10.01 -20.42
C HIS A 40 -24.52 11.08 -21.53
N ARG A 41 -24.83 10.75 -22.80
CA ARG A 41 -24.73 11.69 -23.92
C ARG A 41 -25.69 12.87 -23.78
N SER A 42 -26.94 12.59 -23.37
CA SER A 42 -27.95 13.62 -23.16
C SER A 42 -27.58 14.60 -22.05
N LEU A 43 -27.00 14.08 -20.96
CA LEU A 43 -26.51 14.90 -19.85
C LEU A 43 -25.37 15.82 -20.30
N ILE A 44 -24.36 15.28 -20.98
CA ILE A 44 -23.25 16.10 -21.50
C ILE A 44 -23.72 17.25 -22.36
N ASN A 45 -24.72 16.99 -23.24
CA ASN A 45 -25.27 18.00 -24.13
C ASN A 45 -26.18 19.04 -23.45
N ARG A 46 -26.80 18.68 -22.34
CA ARG A 46 -27.72 19.56 -21.59
C ARG A 46 -27.06 20.30 -20.41
N MET A 47 -25.90 19.84 -20.00
CA MET A 47 -25.18 20.47 -18.87
C MET A 47 -24.57 21.82 -19.30
N ASP A 48 -24.90 22.87 -18.57
CA ASP A 48 -24.21 24.17 -18.67
C ASP A 48 -22.94 24.11 -17.80
N LEU A 49 -21.82 23.82 -18.47
CA LEU A 49 -20.51 23.67 -17.84
C LEU A 49 -20.05 24.94 -17.12
N THR A 50 -20.53 26.11 -17.55
CA THR A 50 -20.18 27.39 -16.92
C THR A 50 -20.89 27.53 -15.58
N LYS A 51 -22.15 27.09 -15.49
CA LYS A 51 -22.89 27.02 -14.23
C LYS A 51 -22.32 26.00 -13.25
N LEU A 52 -22.02 24.80 -13.75
CA LEU A 52 -21.50 23.72 -12.91
C LEU A 52 -20.13 24.04 -12.30
N SER A 53 -19.29 24.79 -13.02
CA SER A 53 -17.95 25.19 -12.50
C SER A 53 -18.01 26.17 -11.33
N SER A 54 -19.15 26.82 -11.09
CA SER A 54 -19.36 27.79 -10.00
C SER A 54 -20.06 27.17 -8.77
N LEU A 55 -20.51 25.90 -8.84
CA LEU A 55 -21.20 25.22 -7.77
C LEU A 55 -20.25 24.40 -6.88
N ALA A 56 -20.63 24.22 -5.62
CA ALA A 56 -19.95 23.26 -4.74
C ALA A 56 -20.17 21.81 -5.22
N PRO A 57 -19.25 20.88 -4.94
CA PRO A 57 -19.34 19.49 -5.43
C PRO A 57 -20.70 18.82 -5.15
N ASP A 58 -21.25 18.98 -3.96
CA ASP A 58 -22.54 18.38 -3.59
C ASP A 58 -23.71 18.96 -4.41
N GLN A 59 -23.64 20.23 -4.76
CA GLN A 59 -24.65 20.91 -5.58
C GLN A 59 -24.55 20.45 -7.04
N VAL A 60 -23.33 20.18 -7.52
CA VAL A 60 -23.12 19.61 -8.87
C VAL A 60 -23.76 18.22 -8.97
N HIS A 61 -23.53 17.36 -7.96
CA HIS A 61 -24.15 16.02 -7.91
C HIS A 61 -25.67 16.10 -7.91
N ALA A 62 -26.26 16.97 -7.09
CA ALA A 62 -27.71 17.17 -7.00
C ALA A 62 -28.30 17.68 -8.34
N GLU A 63 -27.64 18.61 -9.02
CA GLU A 63 -28.10 19.15 -10.30
C GLU A 63 -28.05 18.10 -11.41
N VAL A 64 -26.97 17.28 -11.43
CA VAL A 64 -26.85 16.18 -12.41
C VAL A 64 -27.88 15.09 -12.14
N SER A 65 -28.18 14.74 -10.87
CA SER A 65 -29.28 13.83 -10.54
C SER A 65 -30.61 14.33 -11.10
N ARG A 66 -30.93 15.60 -10.85
CA ARG A 66 -32.16 16.20 -11.32
C ARG A 66 -32.29 16.20 -12.84
N LEU A 67 -31.20 16.52 -13.55
CA LEU A 67 -31.15 16.46 -15.00
C LEU A 67 -31.31 15.03 -15.51
N ALA A 68 -30.63 14.05 -14.86
CA ALA A 68 -30.73 12.64 -15.22
C ALA A 68 -32.15 12.11 -15.05
N GLU A 69 -32.81 12.42 -13.94
CA GLU A 69 -34.22 12.06 -13.72
C GLU A 69 -35.15 12.68 -14.75
N SER A 70 -34.92 13.93 -15.15
CA SER A 70 -35.70 14.60 -16.16
C SER A 70 -35.57 13.94 -17.56
N VAL A 71 -34.38 13.40 -17.87
CA VAL A 71 -34.14 12.66 -19.13
C VAL A 71 -34.77 11.28 -19.07
N LEU A 72 -34.59 10.57 -17.92
CA LEU A 72 -35.18 9.24 -17.73
C LEU A 72 -36.71 9.24 -17.71
N ALA A 73 -37.34 10.35 -17.28
CA ALA A 73 -38.80 10.51 -17.34
C ALA A 73 -39.33 10.56 -18.76
N GLN A 74 -38.47 10.87 -19.75
CA GLN A 74 -38.82 10.92 -21.19
C GLN A 74 -38.51 9.61 -21.94
N GLU A 75 -37.90 8.63 -21.26
CA GLU A 75 -37.57 7.34 -21.84
C GLU A 75 -38.83 6.49 -22.02
N PRO A 76 -39.01 5.88 -23.23
CA PRO A 76 -40.20 5.09 -23.54
C PRO A 76 -40.25 3.75 -22.81
N MET A 77 -39.13 3.31 -22.22
CA MET A 77 -39.02 2.02 -21.52
C MET A 77 -39.31 2.20 -20.04
N PRO A 78 -40.24 1.43 -19.46
CA PRO A 78 -40.54 1.52 -18.04
C PRO A 78 -39.39 0.97 -17.21
N LEU A 79 -38.69 1.86 -16.50
CA LEU A 79 -37.67 1.52 -15.51
C LEU A 79 -38.28 1.52 -14.12
N SER A 80 -37.95 0.53 -13.29
CA SER A 80 -38.26 0.54 -11.89
C SER A 80 -37.53 1.68 -11.16
N ALA A 81 -38.00 2.10 -10.01
CA ALA A 81 -37.31 3.11 -9.21
C ALA A 81 -35.86 2.72 -8.91
N VAL A 82 -35.62 1.46 -8.57
CA VAL A 82 -34.27 0.92 -8.29
C VAL A 82 -33.35 1.00 -9.50
N GLU A 83 -33.87 0.69 -10.71
CA GLU A 83 -33.08 0.78 -11.94
C GLU A 83 -32.74 2.22 -12.30
N ARG A 84 -33.66 3.16 -12.06
CA ARG A 84 -33.43 4.60 -12.25
C ARG A 84 -32.33 5.12 -11.33
N ASP A 85 -32.42 4.83 -10.04
CA ASP A 85 -31.42 5.23 -9.06
C ASP A 85 -30.04 4.64 -9.41
N ARG A 86 -30.03 3.38 -9.82
CA ARG A 86 -28.80 2.71 -10.29
C ARG A 86 -28.21 3.42 -11.50
N LEU A 87 -29.02 3.73 -12.52
CA LEU A 87 -28.57 4.44 -13.72
C LEU A 87 -28.01 5.83 -13.41
N VAL A 88 -28.70 6.59 -12.55
CA VAL A 88 -28.26 7.92 -12.13
C VAL A 88 -26.89 7.83 -11.44
N ASN A 89 -26.73 6.89 -10.49
CA ASN A 89 -25.47 6.68 -9.78
C ASN A 89 -24.35 6.24 -10.73
N GLU A 90 -24.61 5.27 -11.61
CA GLU A 90 -23.60 4.81 -12.57
C GLU A 90 -23.16 5.93 -13.53
N VAL A 91 -24.06 6.79 -13.97
CA VAL A 91 -23.71 7.94 -14.83
C VAL A 91 -22.92 9.00 -14.04
N GLN A 92 -23.24 9.23 -12.78
CA GLN A 92 -22.43 10.09 -11.93
C GLN A 92 -21.00 9.54 -11.73
N HIS A 93 -20.85 8.23 -11.50
CA HIS A 93 -19.57 7.58 -11.43
C HIS A 93 -18.75 7.75 -12.73
N GLU A 94 -19.41 7.71 -13.90
CA GLU A 94 -18.76 7.98 -15.20
C GLU A 94 -18.33 9.45 -15.35
N LEU A 95 -19.17 10.38 -14.95
CA LEU A 95 -18.91 11.81 -15.14
C LEU A 95 -17.87 12.36 -14.15
N PHE A 96 -17.96 11.99 -12.90
CA PHE A 96 -17.17 12.59 -11.81
C PHE A 96 -16.13 11.67 -11.19
N GLY A 97 -16.34 10.37 -11.26
CA GLY A 97 -15.52 9.35 -10.64
C GLY A 97 -14.69 8.53 -11.62
N LEU A 98 -14.40 7.30 -11.21
CA LEU A 98 -13.63 6.31 -11.96
C LEU A 98 -14.55 5.26 -12.62
N GLY A 99 -15.77 5.63 -12.93
CA GLY A 99 -16.74 4.78 -13.63
C GLY A 99 -17.06 3.49 -12.86
N PRO A 100 -16.93 2.32 -13.52
CA PRO A 100 -17.27 1.03 -12.90
C PRO A 100 -16.47 0.68 -11.64
N LEU A 101 -15.34 1.35 -11.39
CA LEU A 101 -14.50 1.08 -10.20
C LEU A 101 -15.04 1.72 -8.92
N GLU A 102 -15.91 2.73 -9.00
CA GLU A 102 -16.39 3.45 -7.82
C GLU A 102 -17.04 2.55 -6.76
N PRO A 103 -17.93 1.60 -7.10
CA PRO A 103 -18.49 0.69 -6.10
C PRO A 103 -17.43 -0.20 -5.42
N LEU A 104 -16.38 -0.60 -6.17
CA LEU A 104 -15.29 -1.41 -5.62
C LEU A 104 -14.37 -0.57 -4.73
N LEU A 105 -14.16 0.70 -5.08
CA LEU A 105 -13.41 1.65 -4.26
C LEU A 105 -14.17 2.07 -3.00
N ALA A 106 -15.50 2.04 -3.01
CA ALA A 106 -16.32 2.33 -1.84
C ALA A 106 -16.37 1.18 -0.83
N ASP A 107 -16.13 -0.08 -1.24
CA ASP A 107 -16.16 -1.25 -0.35
C ASP A 107 -14.88 -1.33 0.50
N PRO A 108 -14.93 -1.10 1.84
CA PRO A 108 -13.75 -1.11 2.70
C PRO A 108 -13.16 -2.52 2.89
N THR A 109 -13.84 -3.58 2.47
CA THR A 109 -13.36 -4.96 2.60
C THR A 109 -12.41 -5.37 1.48
N ILE A 110 -12.33 -4.58 0.41
CA ILE A 110 -11.45 -4.82 -0.73
C ILE A 110 -10.08 -4.19 -0.47
N SER A 111 -9.02 -4.97 -0.59
CA SER A 111 -7.63 -4.51 -0.46
C SER A 111 -6.99 -4.13 -1.80
N ASP A 112 -7.26 -4.92 -2.83
CA ASP A 112 -6.69 -4.70 -4.16
C ASP A 112 -7.77 -4.87 -5.23
N ILE A 113 -7.69 -4.06 -6.30
CA ILE A 113 -8.53 -4.14 -7.49
C ILE A 113 -7.60 -4.35 -8.68
N LEU A 114 -7.80 -5.45 -9.42
CA LEU A 114 -6.92 -5.88 -10.50
C LEU A 114 -7.74 -5.97 -11.81
N VAL A 115 -7.57 -5.00 -12.67
CA VAL A 115 -8.20 -4.95 -14.01
C VAL A 115 -7.21 -5.56 -14.99
N ASN A 116 -7.43 -6.82 -15.39
CA ASN A 116 -6.55 -7.53 -16.32
C ASN A 116 -6.97 -7.34 -17.79
N ALA A 117 -8.18 -6.85 -18.03
CA ALA A 117 -8.75 -6.38 -19.29
C ALA A 117 -10.07 -5.68 -18.97
N TYR A 118 -10.67 -4.98 -19.93
CA TYR A 118 -11.93 -4.25 -19.74
C TYR A 118 -13.07 -5.11 -19.14
N GLY A 119 -13.12 -6.41 -19.47
CA GLY A 119 -14.15 -7.36 -19.00
C GLY A 119 -13.71 -8.29 -17.88
N ARG A 120 -12.49 -8.16 -17.34
CA ARG A 120 -11.95 -9.07 -16.31
C ARG A 120 -11.36 -8.30 -15.15
N ILE A 121 -12.18 -8.07 -14.12
CA ILE A 121 -11.80 -7.34 -12.91
C ILE A 121 -11.84 -8.31 -11.73
N TYR A 122 -10.69 -8.47 -11.09
CA TYR A 122 -10.53 -9.22 -9.85
C TYR A 122 -10.39 -8.26 -8.68
N ILE A 123 -10.86 -8.69 -7.52
CA ILE A 123 -10.62 -8.01 -6.26
C ILE A 123 -9.92 -8.94 -5.29
N GLU A 124 -9.10 -8.38 -4.40
CA GLU A 124 -8.62 -9.14 -3.24
C GLU A 124 -9.45 -8.76 -2.02
N ARG A 125 -10.04 -9.77 -1.37
CA ARG A 125 -10.77 -9.64 -0.11
C ARG A 125 -10.25 -10.67 0.90
N LYS A 126 -9.76 -10.19 2.06
CA LYS A 126 -9.19 -11.07 3.09
C LYS A 126 -8.06 -12.00 2.57
N GLY A 127 -7.26 -11.53 1.63
CA GLY A 127 -6.16 -12.27 1.02
C GLY A 127 -6.57 -13.31 -0.02
N LYS A 128 -7.81 -13.32 -0.50
CA LYS A 128 -8.30 -14.19 -1.59
C LYS A 128 -8.70 -13.34 -2.78
N LEU A 129 -8.35 -13.81 -3.97
CA LEU A 129 -8.76 -13.20 -5.23
C LEU A 129 -10.13 -13.72 -5.64
N GLU A 130 -11.01 -12.80 -5.99
CA GLU A 130 -12.38 -13.07 -6.44
C GLU A 130 -12.63 -12.34 -7.76
N LEU A 131 -13.24 -13.01 -8.75
CA LEU A 131 -13.70 -12.37 -9.98
C LEU A 131 -14.99 -11.59 -9.68
N THR A 132 -15.11 -10.37 -10.22
CA THR A 132 -16.31 -9.53 -10.07
C THR A 132 -17.16 -9.56 -11.31
N ASP A 133 -18.44 -9.16 -11.17
CA ASP A 133 -19.35 -8.92 -12.29
C ASP A 133 -19.19 -7.50 -12.89
N VAL A 134 -18.29 -6.69 -12.32
CA VAL A 134 -18.00 -5.35 -12.80
C VAL A 134 -17.15 -5.42 -14.06
N ALA A 135 -17.48 -4.63 -15.07
CA ALA A 135 -16.73 -4.55 -16.32
C ALA A 135 -16.74 -3.12 -16.88
N PHE A 136 -15.69 -2.77 -17.59
CA PHE A 136 -15.72 -1.61 -18.51
C PHE A 136 -16.43 -2.00 -19.81
N LYS A 137 -16.88 -1.01 -20.55
CA LYS A 137 -17.55 -1.22 -21.83
C LYS A 137 -16.58 -1.85 -22.87
N ASP A 138 -15.40 -1.30 -22.97
CA ASP A 138 -14.34 -1.64 -23.92
C ASP A 138 -12.97 -1.12 -23.41
N ASP A 139 -11.92 -1.41 -24.16
CA ASP A 139 -10.55 -0.96 -23.82
C ASP A 139 -10.41 0.57 -23.87
N GLU A 140 -11.13 1.26 -24.76
CA GLU A 140 -11.12 2.73 -24.82
C GLU A 140 -11.73 3.34 -23.54
N HIS A 141 -12.78 2.72 -23.00
CA HIS A 141 -13.37 3.15 -21.74
C HIS A 141 -12.37 2.99 -20.58
N LEU A 142 -11.68 1.84 -20.52
CA LEU A 142 -10.64 1.60 -19.51
C LEU A 142 -9.49 2.61 -19.69
N MET A 143 -9.03 2.86 -20.92
CA MET A 143 -8.00 3.85 -21.20
C MET A 143 -8.37 5.25 -20.72
N ARG A 144 -9.60 5.71 -20.97
CA ARG A 144 -10.07 7.02 -20.48
C ARG A 144 -10.01 7.12 -18.95
N VAL A 145 -10.37 6.05 -18.24
CA VAL A 145 -10.28 6.02 -16.77
C VAL A 145 -8.81 6.04 -16.31
N ILE A 146 -7.93 5.28 -16.96
CA ILE A 146 -6.49 5.30 -16.69
C ILE A 146 -5.92 6.71 -16.90
N GLU A 147 -6.18 7.34 -18.05
CA GLU A 147 -5.73 8.70 -18.34
C GLU A 147 -6.25 9.72 -17.33
N ARG A 148 -7.49 9.55 -16.88
CA ARG A 148 -8.12 10.37 -15.85
C ARG A 148 -7.35 10.29 -14.54
N ILE A 149 -7.02 9.07 -14.10
CA ILE A 149 -6.21 8.85 -12.88
C ILE A 149 -4.83 9.52 -13.03
N VAL A 150 -4.16 9.22 -14.12
CA VAL A 150 -2.77 9.64 -14.37
C VAL A 150 -2.65 11.16 -14.51
N SER A 151 -3.63 11.80 -15.16
CA SER A 151 -3.67 13.26 -15.33
C SER A 151 -3.85 14.02 -14.01
N THR A 152 -4.52 13.43 -13.00
CA THR A 152 -4.70 14.08 -11.69
C THR A 152 -3.38 14.26 -10.94
N VAL A 153 -2.39 13.43 -11.22
CA VAL A 153 -1.03 13.49 -10.62
C VAL A 153 -0.01 14.16 -11.56
N GLY A 154 -0.48 14.80 -12.63
CA GLY A 154 0.39 15.52 -13.58
C GLY A 154 1.30 14.61 -14.40
N ARG A 155 0.94 13.34 -14.56
CA ARG A 155 1.65 12.36 -15.38
C ARG A 155 0.90 12.08 -16.69
N ARG A 156 1.54 11.35 -17.59
CA ARG A 156 1.03 10.95 -18.88
C ARG A 156 1.28 9.44 -19.07
N ILE A 157 0.37 8.78 -19.76
CA ILE A 157 0.54 7.42 -20.24
C ILE A 157 0.19 7.40 -21.73
N ASP A 158 1.11 6.90 -22.55
CA ASP A 158 0.95 6.77 -24.02
C ASP A 158 1.94 5.71 -24.54
N GLU A 159 1.96 5.46 -25.85
CA GLU A 159 2.86 4.47 -26.45
C GLU A 159 4.34 4.71 -26.18
N SER A 160 4.76 5.97 -25.98
CA SER A 160 6.15 6.32 -25.64
C SER A 160 6.47 6.13 -24.15
N SER A 161 5.46 6.15 -23.31
CA SER A 161 5.54 5.93 -21.87
C SER A 161 4.40 5.01 -21.43
N PRO A 162 4.47 3.71 -21.79
CA PRO A 162 3.33 2.80 -21.68
C PRO A 162 3.09 2.24 -20.27
N MET A 163 3.86 2.68 -19.27
CA MET A 163 3.72 2.29 -17.87
C MET A 163 3.74 3.52 -16.98
N VAL A 164 2.93 3.49 -15.92
CA VAL A 164 2.88 4.60 -14.96
C VAL A 164 2.47 4.11 -13.57
N ASP A 165 3.14 4.65 -12.56
CA ASP A 165 2.67 4.62 -11.19
C ASP A 165 1.99 5.94 -10.84
N ALA A 166 0.82 5.87 -10.21
CA ALA A 166 0.04 7.03 -9.80
C ALA A 166 -0.54 6.79 -8.40
N ARG A 167 -1.26 7.79 -7.89
CA ARG A 167 -1.96 7.69 -6.62
C ARG A 167 -3.33 8.34 -6.75
N LEU A 168 -4.34 7.72 -6.17
CA LEU A 168 -5.66 8.32 -6.02
C LEU A 168 -5.65 9.34 -4.87
N ARG A 169 -6.70 10.17 -4.80
CA ARG A 169 -6.83 11.18 -3.74
C ARG A 169 -6.93 10.60 -2.34
N ASP A 170 -7.45 9.39 -2.21
CA ASP A 170 -7.53 8.66 -0.94
C ASP A 170 -6.18 8.05 -0.51
N GLY A 171 -5.13 8.18 -1.32
CA GLY A 171 -3.81 7.62 -1.08
C GLY A 171 -3.58 6.24 -1.70
N SER A 172 -4.59 5.62 -2.32
CA SER A 172 -4.47 4.32 -2.98
C SER A 172 -3.45 4.37 -4.11
N ARG A 173 -2.57 3.36 -4.17
CA ARG A 173 -1.53 3.24 -5.20
C ARG A 173 -2.13 2.66 -6.47
N VAL A 174 -1.75 3.21 -7.60
CA VAL A 174 -2.19 2.79 -8.92
C VAL A 174 -0.98 2.49 -9.78
N ASN A 175 -0.97 1.32 -10.41
CA ASN A 175 -0.06 0.98 -11.50
C ASN A 175 -0.88 0.70 -12.74
N ALA A 176 -0.52 1.31 -13.86
CA ALA A 176 -1.12 1.04 -15.16
C ALA A 176 -0.05 0.70 -16.19
N ILE A 177 -0.38 -0.24 -17.06
CA ILE A 177 0.42 -0.62 -18.24
C ILE A 177 -0.52 -0.78 -19.44
N ILE A 178 -0.10 -0.26 -20.59
CA ILE A 178 -0.92 -0.23 -21.81
C ILE A 178 -0.20 -0.90 -22.99
N PRO A 179 -0.90 -1.22 -24.07
CA PRO A 179 -0.27 -1.63 -25.31
C PRO A 179 0.80 -0.62 -25.80
N PRO A 180 1.90 -1.08 -26.45
CA PRO A 180 2.11 -2.44 -26.96
C PRO A 180 2.69 -3.42 -25.91
N LEU A 181 2.99 -2.98 -24.68
CA LEU A 181 3.59 -3.85 -23.67
C LEU A 181 2.58 -4.84 -23.05
N SER A 182 1.34 -4.42 -22.85
CA SER A 182 0.25 -5.31 -22.43
C SER A 182 -0.48 -5.85 -23.65
N ILE A 183 -0.29 -7.14 -23.94
CA ILE A 183 -0.75 -7.76 -25.19
C ILE A 183 -2.27 -7.87 -25.27
N ASP A 184 -2.93 -8.13 -24.14
CA ASP A 184 -4.37 -8.39 -24.04
C ASP A 184 -5.21 -7.11 -23.81
N GLY A 185 -4.62 -5.92 -23.97
CA GLY A 185 -5.25 -4.64 -23.69
C GLY A 185 -4.70 -3.93 -22.45
N PRO A 186 -5.26 -2.77 -22.06
CA PRO A 186 -4.80 -2.03 -20.90
C PRO A 186 -5.01 -2.80 -19.61
N VAL A 187 -4.04 -2.71 -18.68
CA VAL A 187 -4.08 -3.32 -17.37
C VAL A 187 -3.97 -2.24 -16.30
N LEU A 188 -4.78 -2.35 -15.25
CA LEU A 188 -4.79 -1.41 -14.13
C LEU A 188 -4.81 -2.17 -12.81
N SER A 189 -3.87 -1.86 -11.92
CA SER A 189 -3.81 -2.43 -10.57
C SER A 189 -3.95 -1.31 -9.56
N ILE A 190 -4.89 -1.42 -8.63
CA ILE A 190 -5.12 -0.45 -7.56
C ILE A 190 -4.95 -1.19 -6.24
N ARG A 191 -3.95 -0.80 -5.46
CA ARG A 191 -3.80 -1.21 -4.06
C ARG A 191 -4.38 -0.13 -3.18
N ARG A 192 -5.43 -0.47 -2.45
CA ARG A 192 -6.12 0.49 -1.61
C ARG A 192 -5.28 0.90 -0.40
N PHE A 193 -5.33 2.18 -0.12
CA PHE A 193 -4.81 2.69 1.14
C PHE A 193 -5.76 2.27 2.26
N GLY A 194 -5.29 1.46 3.22
CA GLY A 194 -6.12 0.94 4.31
C GLY A 194 -6.75 2.07 5.12
N ALA A 195 -8.04 1.96 5.39
CA ALA A 195 -8.80 3.02 6.09
C ALA A 195 -8.29 3.25 7.53
N GLU A 196 -7.90 2.19 8.25
CA GLU A 196 -7.27 2.29 9.57
C GLU A 196 -6.15 1.24 9.70
N PRO A 197 -4.97 1.65 10.23
CA PRO A 197 -3.90 0.70 10.50
C PRO A 197 -4.32 -0.27 11.63
N LEU A 198 -4.02 -1.55 11.43
CA LEU A 198 -4.25 -2.54 12.48
C LEU A 198 -3.41 -2.21 13.70
N ARG A 199 -4.07 -2.08 14.85
CA ARG A 199 -3.41 -1.88 16.15
C ARG A 199 -2.80 -3.18 16.65
N MET A 200 -1.82 -3.09 17.54
CA MET A 200 -1.11 -4.26 18.09
C MET A 200 -2.06 -5.31 18.69
N MET A 201 -3.13 -4.88 19.38
CA MET A 201 -4.12 -5.82 19.94
C MET A 201 -4.83 -6.63 18.88
N ALA A 202 -5.16 -6.04 17.73
CA ALA A 202 -5.73 -6.76 16.60
C ALA A 202 -4.76 -7.82 16.04
N LEU A 203 -3.44 -7.56 16.06
CA LEU A 203 -2.43 -8.55 15.69
C LEU A 203 -2.38 -9.71 16.70
N VAL A 204 -2.58 -9.44 18.00
CA VAL A 204 -2.68 -10.47 19.04
C VAL A 204 -3.95 -11.31 18.85
N GLU A 205 -5.10 -10.68 18.63
CA GLU A 205 -6.40 -11.34 18.37
C GLU A 205 -6.33 -12.22 17.11
N ASN A 206 -5.67 -11.74 16.05
CA ASN A 206 -5.40 -12.49 14.83
C ASN A 206 -4.30 -13.56 15.01
N LYS A 207 -3.79 -13.73 16.24
CA LYS A 207 -2.73 -14.68 16.59
C LYS A 207 -1.44 -14.47 15.78
N ALA A 208 -1.18 -13.27 15.28
CA ALA A 208 0.07 -12.96 14.59
C ALA A 208 1.28 -13.01 15.55
N LEU A 209 1.04 -12.69 16.82
CA LEU A 209 1.99 -12.78 17.94
C LEU A 209 1.20 -12.93 19.26
N THR A 210 1.90 -13.24 20.36
CA THR A 210 1.28 -13.30 21.69
C THR A 210 1.25 -11.94 22.36
N LYS A 211 0.44 -11.83 23.43
CA LYS A 211 0.38 -10.61 24.25
C LYS A 211 1.76 -10.30 24.89
N ASP A 212 2.46 -11.30 25.38
CA ASP A 212 3.79 -11.13 25.99
C ASP A 212 4.81 -10.60 24.99
N ILE A 213 4.80 -11.12 23.74
CA ILE A 213 5.62 -10.60 22.63
C ILE A 213 5.27 -9.14 22.34
N ALA A 214 3.97 -8.80 22.30
CA ALA A 214 3.53 -7.43 22.08
C ALA A 214 4.03 -6.48 23.17
N GLU A 215 3.93 -6.88 24.43
CA GLU A 215 4.44 -6.10 25.58
C GLU A 215 5.96 -5.93 25.52
N MET A 216 6.71 -6.98 25.21
CA MET A 216 8.16 -6.90 25.00
C MET A 216 8.50 -5.91 23.88
N LEU A 217 7.88 -6.03 22.74
CA LEU A 217 8.13 -5.15 21.60
C LEU A 217 7.77 -3.69 21.90
N GLN A 218 6.70 -3.44 22.65
CA GLN A 218 6.35 -2.12 23.15
C GLN A 218 7.49 -1.54 24.02
N MET A 219 8.04 -2.34 24.93
CA MET A 219 9.18 -1.93 25.75
C MET A 219 10.42 -1.64 24.90
N CYS A 220 10.70 -2.47 23.88
CA CYS A 220 11.80 -2.27 22.95
C CYS A 220 11.66 -0.95 22.18
N VAL A 221 10.46 -0.60 21.70
CA VAL A 221 10.21 0.69 21.03
C VAL A 221 10.45 1.85 21.98
N LYS A 222 9.93 1.78 23.21
CA LYS A 222 10.12 2.83 24.23
C LYS A 222 11.58 2.99 24.65
N ALA A 223 12.32 1.88 24.72
CA ALA A 223 13.76 1.89 25.04
C ALA A 223 14.65 2.29 23.85
N ARG A 224 14.04 2.70 22.73
CA ARG A 224 14.74 3.15 21.52
C ARG A 224 15.67 2.09 20.89
N LEU A 225 15.22 0.83 20.83
CA LEU A 225 15.95 -0.20 20.08
C LEU A 225 15.72 0.00 18.58
N ASN A 226 16.79 -0.12 17.80
CA ASN A 226 16.74 -0.11 16.34
C ASN A 226 16.24 -1.46 15.83
N MET A 227 15.17 -1.48 15.05
CA MET A 227 14.54 -2.72 14.63
C MET A 227 14.37 -2.81 13.13
N VAL A 228 14.66 -4.00 12.58
CA VAL A 228 14.41 -4.37 11.18
C VAL A 228 13.32 -5.43 11.13
N ILE A 229 12.24 -5.15 10.43
CA ILE A 229 11.16 -6.11 10.18
C ILE A 229 11.39 -6.77 8.83
N SER A 230 11.69 -8.04 8.85
CA SER A 230 12.00 -8.87 7.69
C SER A 230 10.82 -9.75 7.30
N GLY A 231 10.64 -10.02 6.01
CA GLY A 231 9.59 -10.93 5.54
C GLY A 231 9.34 -10.83 4.04
N GLY A 232 8.67 -11.82 3.49
CA GLY A 232 8.26 -11.86 2.08
C GLY A 232 7.17 -10.84 1.72
N THR A 233 6.75 -10.83 0.45
CA THR A 233 5.63 -10.01 -0.02
C THR A 233 4.33 -10.43 0.65
N GLY A 234 3.55 -9.46 1.11
CA GLY A 234 2.26 -9.71 1.77
C GLY A 234 2.37 -10.38 3.16
N ALA A 235 3.56 -10.49 3.75
CA ALA A 235 3.78 -11.07 5.07
C ALA A 235 3.26 -10.20 6.22
N GLY A 236 3.00 -8.91 5.99
CA GLY A 236 2.51 -7.98 7.00
C GLY A 236 3.59 -7.09 7.63
N LYS A 237 4.74 -6.89 6.97
CA LYS A 237 5.85 -6.04 7.46
C LYS A 237 5.38 -4.61 7.79
N THR A 238 4.76 -3.93 6.83
CA THR A 238 4.26 -2.55 7.00
C THR A 238 3.18 -2.47 8.09
N THR A 239 2.34 -3.51 8.19
CA THR A 239 1.32 -3.60 9.25
C THR A 239 1.97 -3.68 10.64
N LEU A 240 2.99 -4.54 10.80
CA LEU A 240 3.71 -4.65 12.07
C LEU A 240 4.50 -3.37 12.37
N LEU A 241 5.12 -2.75 11.36
CA LEU A 241 5.80 -1.46 11.51
C LEU A 241 4.85 -0.36 12.00
N ASN A 242 3.66 -0.24 11.41
CA ASN A 242 2.64 0.69 11.87
C ASN A 242 2.19 0.41 13.32
N ALA A 243 1.97 -0.88 13.65
CA ALA A 243 1.56 -1.26 15.00
C ALA A 243 2.64 -0.97 16.05
N LEU A 244 3.91 -1.16 15.71
CA LEU A 244 5.05 -0.85 16.58
C LEU A 244 5.26 0.65 16.71
N SER A 245 5.16 1.39 15.62
CA SER A 245 5.34 2.84 15.63
C SER A 245 4.34 3.56 16.52
N ALA A 246 3.14 2.99 16.75
CA ALA A 246 2.15 3.53 17.68
C ALA A 246 2.63 3.60 19.15
N TYR A 247 3.72 2.91 19.50
CA TYR A 247 4.33 2.95 20.83
C TYR A 247 5.45 3.98 20.97
N ILE A 248 5.79 4.69 19.90
CA ILE A 248 6.74 5.81 19.98
C ILE A 248 6.09 6.92 20.80
N PRO A 249 6.78 7.51 21.79
CA PRO A 249 6.26 8.61 22.60
C PRO A 249 5.80 9.81 21.75
N GLU A 250 4.75 10.51 22.20
CA GLU A 250 4.13 11.62 21.47
C GLU A 250 5.00 12.88 21.42
N ASP A 251 5.96 13.01 22.32
CA ASP A 251 6.93 14.10 22.41
C ASP A 251 8.12 13.95 21.45
N GLU A 252 8.23 12.81 20.76
CA GLU A 252 9.29 12.56 19.81
C GLU A 252 8.91 13.03 18.39
N ARG A 253 9.88 13.68 17.70
CA ARG A 253 9.77 14.05 16.31
C ARG A 253 10.12 12.88 15.40
N ILE A 254 9.17 12.42 14.62
CA ILE A 254 9.34 11.28 13.72
C ILE A 254 9.42 11.77 12.27
N VAL A 255 10.40 11.30 11.51
CA VAL A 255 10.45 11.48 10.06
C VAL A 255 10.25 10.13 9.39
N THR A 256 9.19 9.99 8.58
CA THR A 256 8.96 8.79 7.77
C THR A 256 9.47 8.99 6.36
N ILE A 257 10.06 7.95 5.77
CA ILE A 257 10.62 7.97 4.41
C ILE A 257 10.14 6.72 3.68
N GLU A 258 9.47 6.90 2.55
CA GLU A 258 8.83 5.83 1.81
C GLU A 258 8.91 6.07 0.30
N ASP A 259 8.94 5.00 -0.49
CA ASP A 259 8.77 5.10 -1.95
C ASP A 259 7.35 5.51 -2.29
N SER A 260 6.40 5.02 -1.52
CA SER A 260 5.01 5.39 -1.59
C SER A 260 4.46 5.37 -0.17
N ALA A 261 3.93 6.49 0.30
CA ALA A 261 3.52 6.65 1.69
C ALA A 261 2.35 5.72 2.05
N GLU A 262 2.66 4.64 2.75
CA GLU A 262 1.72 3.64 3.29
C GLU A 262 1.63 3.74 4.83
N LEU A 263 2.62 4.34 5.47
CA LEU A 263 2.67 4.45 6.92
C LEU A 263 1.64 5.48 7.43
N GLN A 264 0.95 5.10 8.48
CA GLN A 264 -0.11 5.90 9.12
C GLN A 264 0.17 6.07 10.61
N LEU A 265 1.27 6.75 10.92
CA LEU A 265 1.64 7.05 12.30
C LEU A 265 0.65 8.07 12.89
N GLN A 266 0.27 7.83 14.14
CA GLN A 266 -0.78 8.61 14.82
C GLN A 266 -0.23 9.70 15.74
N GLN A 267 1.09 9.77 15.89
CA GLN A 267 1.73 10.78 16.74
C GLN A 267 1.53 12.20 16.15
N PRO A 268 1.45 13.24 16.99
CA PRO A 268 1.21 14.61 16.55
C PRO A 268 2.38 15.20 15.74
N HIS A 269 3.60 14.71 15.97
CA HIS A 269 4.80 15.28 15.38
C HIS A 269 5.45 14.33 14.36
N VAL A 270 4.72 14.04 13.27
CA VAL A 270 5.20 13.20 12.15
C VAL A 270 5.42 14.04 10.91
N VAL A 271 6.60 13.92 10.31
CA VAL A 271 6.92 14.48 9.00
C VAL A 271 7.03 13.33 8.00
N ARG A 272 6.16 13.33 7.00
CA ARG A 272 6.10 12.27 6.00
C ARG A 272 6.84 12.69 4.73
N LEU A 273 7.81 11.92 4.30
CA LEU A 273 8.57 12.13 3.08
C LEU A 273 8.34 10.96 2.13
N GLU A 274 8.15 11.29 0.85
CA GLU A 274 7.95 10.31 -0.21
C GLU A 274 8.91 10.58 -1.36
N THR A 275 9.46 9.52 -1.96
CA THR A 275 10.32 9.62 -3.12
C THR A 275 9.56 10.21 -4.32
N ARG A 276 10.28 10.76 -5.24
CA ARG A 276 9.75 11.22 -6.50
C ARG A 276 10.51 10.56 -7.65
N PRO A 277 9.86 9.71 -8.45
CA PRO A 277 10.49 9.17 -9.64
C PRO A 277 10.76 10.27 -10.67
N PRO A 278 11.69 10.03 -11.61
CA PRO A 278 12.01 11.00 -12.65
C PRO A 278 10.76 11.32 -13.48
N ASN A 279 10.72 12.53 -14.02
CA ASN A 279 9.69 12.94 -14.98
C ASN A 279 9.95 12.26 -16.35
N ILE A 280 9.10 12.55 -17.34
CA ILE A 280 9.20 11.99 -18.69
C ILE A 280 10.51 12.35 -19.42
N GLU A 281 11.22 13.37 -18.96
CA GLU A 281 12.54 13.79 -19.47
C GLU A 281 13.69 13.13 -18.70
N GLY A 282 13.42 12.21 -17.76
CA GLY A 282 14.41 11.58 -16.90
C GLY A 282 14.98 12.50 -15.81
N ARG A 283 14.32 13.62 -15.51
CA ARG A 283 14.80 14.63 -14.55
C ARG A 283 13.92 14.73 -13.31
N GLY A 284 14.49 15.30 -12.25
CA GLY A 284 13.75 15.64 -11.03
C GLY A 284 13.47 14.44 -10.15
N GLU A 285 14.19 13.33 -10.32
CA GLU A 285 14.16 12.21 -9.38
C GLU A 285 14.61 12.68 -8.00
N VAL A 286 13.93 12.20 -6.96
CA VAL A 286 14.35 12.29 -5.56
C VAL A 286 14.30 10.91 -4.98
N THR A 287 15.47 10.34 -4.74
CA THR A 287 15.64 8.98 -4.23
C THR A 287 15.40 8.89 -2.73
N GLN A 288 15.09 7.70 -2.24
CA GLN A 288 14.98 7.42 -0.81
C GLN A 288 16.27 7.78 -0.07
N ARG A 289 17.42 7.52 -0.68
CA ARG A 289 18.74 7.87 -0.15
C ARG A 289 18.92 9.37 0.10
N GLU A 290 18.48 10.20 -0.84
CA GLU A 290 18.53 11.67 -0.69
C GLU A 290 17.62 12.14 0.44
N LEU A 291 16.45 11.52 0.58
CA LEU A 291 15.53 11.83 1.66
C LEU A 291 16.09 11.46 3.03
N VAL A 292 16.75 10.28 3.17
CA VAL A 292 17.42 9.89 4.43
C VAL A 292 18.50 10.91 4.80
N LYS A 293 19.36 11.30 3.84
CA LYS A 293 20.39 12.32 4.08
C LYS A 293 19.82 13.68 4.47
N ASN A 294 18.68 14.06 3.89
CA ASN A 294 18.02 15.31 4.25
C ASN A 294 17.36 15.21 5.63
N ALA A 295 16.74 14.07 5.95
CA ALA A 295 16.08 13.82 7.23
C ALA A 295 17.03 14.02 8.42
N LEU A 296 18.30 13.62 8.31
CA LEU A 296 19.33 13.83 9.35
C LEU A 296 19.55 15.32 9.70
N ARG A 297 19.19 16.25 8.82
CA ARG A 297 19.27 17.70 9.05
C ARG A 297 17.97 18.30 9.57
N MET A 298 16.90 17.48 9.66
CA MET A 298 15.58 17.93 10.08
C MET A 298 15.36 17.79 11.59
N ARG A 299 16.41 17.42 12.36
CA ARG A 299 16.37 17.16 13.81
C ARG A 299 15.31 16.11 14.17
N PRO A 300 15.31 14.93 13.57
CA PRO A 300 14.43 13.85 13.98
C PRO A 300 14.92 13.23 15.29
N ASP A 301 13.98 12.79 16.12
CA ASP A 301 14.27 11.87 17.23
C ASP A 301 14.29 10.43 16.72
N ARG A 302 13.44 10.12 15.72
CA ARG A 302 13.41 8.82 15.06
C ARG A 302 13.24 8.96 13.55
N ILE A 303 13.85 8.04 12.82
CA ILE A 303 13.65 7.87 11.39
C ILE A 303 12.98 6.52 11.15
N VAL A 304 11.83 6.53 10.46
CA VAL A 304 11.09 5.32 10.10
C VAL A 304 11.13 5.20 8.58
N ILE A 305 11.79 4.15 8.09
CA ILE A 305 11.89 3.88 6.66
C ILE A 305 10.91 2.76 6.32
N GLY A 306 9.96 3.04 5.42
CA GLY A 306 8.92 2.08 5.05
C GLY A 306 9.49 0.76 4.59
N GLU A 307 10.47 0.80 3.68
CA GLU A 307 11.21 -0.37 3.22
C GLU A 307 12.57 0.04 2.67
N VAL A 308 13.61 -0.71 3.03
CA VAL A 308 14.97 -0.55 2.48
C VAL A 308 15.14 -1.51 1.31
N ARG A 309 15.55 -0.98 0.15
CA ARG A 309 15.66 -1.75 -1.11
C ARG A 309 16.99 -1.58 -1.83
N SER A 310 17.74 -0.51 -1.52
CA SER A 310 18.93 -0.11 -2.26
C SER A 310 19.96 0.61 -1.38
N GLY A 311 20.66 1.57 -1.93
CA GLY A 311 21.77 2.27 -1.30
C GLY A 311 21.46 3.13 -0.09
N GLU A 312 20.18 3.44 0.20
CA GLU A 312 19.74 4.09 1.45
C GLU A 312 20.07 3.28 2.70
N ALA A 313 20.31 1.97 2.55
CA ALA A 313 20.70 1.09 3.64
C ALA A 313 21.88 1.61 4.43
N ILE A 314 22.93 2.12 3.79
CA ILE A 314 24.11 2.62 4.48
C ILE A 314 23.82 3.91 5.25
N ASP A 315 23.03 4.83 4.65
CA ASP A 315 22.69 6.11 5.28
C ASP A 315 21.73 5.88 6.48
N MET A 316 20.85 4.88 6.40
CA MET A 316 20.03 4.41 7.51
C MET A 316 20.89 3.86 8.67
N LEU A 317 21.84 2.97 8.37
CA LEU A 317 22.73 2.42 9.41
C LEU A 317 23.58 3.51 10.06
N GLN A 318 24.01 4.51 9.29
CA GLN A 318 24.68 5.69 9.84
C GLN A 318 23.78 6.47 10.78
N ALA A 319 22.52 6.70 10.41
CA ALA A 319 21.54 7.35 11.28
C ALA A 319 21.39 6.61 12.61
N MET A 320 21.18 5.28 12.55
CA MET A 320 21.07 4.41 13.71
C MET A 320 22.33 4.43 14.61
N ASN A 321 23.53 4.60 14.03
CA ASN A 321 24.80 4.64 14.75
C ASN A 321 25.17 6.05 15.26
N THR A 322 24.45 7.11 14.88
CA THR A 322 24.80 8.51 15.17
C THR A 322 23.76 9.27 15.99
N GLY A 323 23.03 8.58 16.85
CA GLY A 323 22.13 9.20 17.81
C GLY A 323 20.67 9.30 17.41
N HIS A 324 20.26 8.60 16.33
CA HIS A 324 18.84 8.45 15.95
C HIS A 324 18.34 7.05 16.35
N ASP A 325 18.61 6.68 17.61
CA ASP A 325 18.22 5.41 18.20
C ASP A 325 16.70 5.21 18.18
N GLY A 326 16.26 3.96 18.02
CA GLY A 326 14.86 3.60 17.93
C GLY A 326 14.28 3.76 16.52
N SER A 327 15.15 3.86 15.52
CA SER A 327 14.75 3.84 14.12
C SER A 327 14.19 2.49 13.70
N LEU A 328 13.16 2.51 12.86
CA LEU A 328 12.44 1.31 12.42
C LEU A 328 12.48 1.23 10.90
N THR A 329 12.61 0.02 10.37
CA THR A 329 12.51 -0.21 8.93
C THR A 329 12.00 -1.59 8.59
N THR A 330 11.61 -1.79 7.32
CA THR A 330 11.33 -3.12 6.79
C THR A 330 12.32 -3.51 5.69
N ILE A 331 12.50 -4.81 5.51
CA ILE A 331 13.33 -5.39 4.44
C ILE A 331 12.67 -6.66 3.89
N HIS A 332 12.79 -6.89 2.60
CA HIS A 332 12.39 -8.15 2.00
C HIS A 332 13.46 -9.21 2.20
N ALA A 333 13.19 -10.21 3.04
CA ALA A 333 14.05 -11.40 3.15
C ALA A 333 13.25 -12.59 3.70
N ASN A 334 13.76 -13.80 3.51
CA ASN A 334 13.08 -15.03 3.91
C ASN A 334 13.46 -15.47 5.33
N THR A 335 14.63 -15.09 5.79
CA THR A 335 15.14 -15.37 7.15
C THR A 335 15.81 -14.13 7.73
N PRO A 336 16.00 -14.07 9.07
CA PRO A 336 16.76 -12.99 9.69
C PRO A 336 18.20 -12.88 9.17
N ARG A 337 18.87 -14.00 8.86
CA ARG A 337 20.22 -13.99 8.27
C ARG A 337 20.23 -13.45 6.86
N ASP A 338 19.24 -13.84 6.04
CA ASP A 338 19.08 -13.30 4.69
C ASP A 338 18.87 -11.78 4.69
N ALA A 339 18.18 -11.26 5.73
CA ALA A 339 18.01 -9.82 5.89
C ALA A 339 19.34 -9.11 6.04
N LEU A 340 20.27 -9.66 6.85
CA LEU A 340 21.60 -9.10 7.01
C LEU A 340 22.42 -9.20 5.72
N SER A 341 22.42 -10.36 5.06
CA SER A 341 23.12 -10.55 3.78
C SER A 341 22.57 -9.61 2.70
N ARG A 342 21.26 -9.34 2.71
CA ARG A 342 20.65 -8.40 1.79
C ARG A 342 21.08 -6.95 2.06
N LEU A 343 21.20 -6.56 3.34
CA LEU A 343 21.79 -5.26 3.70
C LEU A 343 23.22 -5.13 3.20
N GLU A 344 24.06 -6.17 3.36
CA GLU A 344 25.42 -6.20 2.79
C GLU A 344 25.39 -5.95 1.28
N THR A 345 24.54 -6.66 0.56
CA THR A 345 24.38 -6.50 -0.90
C THR A 345 23.98 -5.07 -1.27
N MET A 346 22.99 -4.49 -0.58
CA MET A 346 22.52 -3.12 -0.84
C MET A 346 23.63 -2.08 -0.61
N ILE A 347 24.45 -2.26 0.42
CA ILE A 347 25.59 -1.38 0.71
C ILE A 347 26.64 -1.50 -0.42
N GLN A 348 26.95 -2.72 -0.85
CA GLN A 348 27.89 -2.95 -1.96
C GLN A 348 27.43 -2.30 -3.26
N MET A 349 26.12 -2.33 -3.56
CA MET A 349 25.54 -1.69 -4.76
C MET A 349 25.76 -0.16 -4.80
N THR A 350 26.07 0.47 -3.67
CA THR A 350 26.38 1.93 -3.65
C THR A 350 27.73 2.28 -4.29
N GLY A 351 28.57 1.29 -4.58
CA GLY A 351 29.93 1.49 -5.07
C GLY A 351 30.90 2.03 -4.02
N MET A 352 30.50 2.14 -2.76
CA MET A 352 31.40 2.55 -1.68
C MET A 352 32.45 1.46 -1.42
N ARG A 353 33.70 1.86 -1.33
CA ARG A 353 34.83 0.96 -1.01
C ARG A 353 34.93 0.71 0.49
N LEU A 354 34.01 -0.07 1.03
CA LEU A 354 34.07 -0.59 2.40
C LEU A 354 34.59 -2.03 2.37
N SER A 355 35.46 -2.38 3.34
CA SER A 355 35.78 -3.80 3.54
C SER A 355 34.55 -4.53 4.08
N GLU A 356 34.42 -5.82 3.78
CA GLU A 356 33.29 -6.64 4.27
C GLU A 356 33.18 -6.58 5.80
N ARG A 357 34.33 -6.62 6.48
CA ARG A 357 34.39 -6.50 7.94
C ARG A 357 33.84 -5.15 8.42
N ALA A 358 34.21 -4.04 7.78
CA ALA A 358 33.72 -2.72 8.15
C ALA A 358 32.20 -2.59 7.92
N MET A 359 31.68 -3.15 6.83
CA MET A 359 30.27 -3.18 6.51
C MET A 359 29.49 -3.99 7.53
N ARG A 360 29.93 -5.21 7.87
CA ARG A 360 29.33 -6.06 8.89
C ARG A 360 29.36 -5.41 10.28
N GLN A 361 30.46 -4.72 10.59
CA GLN A 361 30.57 -3.96 11.83
C GLN A 361 29.51 -2.85 11.91
N GLN A 362 29.27 -2.12 10.79
CA GLN A 362 28.21 -1.09 10.73
C GLN A 362 26.82 -1.70 10.95
N ILE A 363 26.55 -2.84 10.35
CA ILE A 363 25.26 -3.54 10.52
C ILE A 363 25.10 -4.01 11.97
N ALA A 364 26.11 -4.68 12.52
CA ALA A 364 26.07 -5.26 13.86
C ALA A 364 25.98 -4.21 14.98
N SER A 365 26.49 -2.99 14.75
CA SER A 365 26.42 -1.90 15.73
C SER A 365 25.13 -1.09 15.63
N ALA A 366 24.50 -1.06 14.45
CA ALA A 366 23.34 -0.24 14.20
C ALA A 366 22.01 -0.92 14.56
N ILE A 367 21.90 -2.23 14.35
CA ILE A 367 20.66 -2.98 14.50
C ILE A 367 20.67 -3.76 15.81
N ASP A 368 19.65 -3.55 16.64
CA ASP A 368 19.44 -4.31 17.88
C ASP A 368 18.62 -5.59 17.62
N LEU A 369 17.52 -5.49 16.86
CA LEU A 369 16.57 -6.59 16.65
C LEU A 369 16.21 -6.79 15.18
N VAL A 370 16.05 -8.05 14.79
CA VAL A 370 15.41 -8.47 13.55
C VAL A 370 14.14 -9.25 13.87
N LEU A 371 13.00 -8.78 13.38
CA LEU A 371 11.69 -9.41 13.49
C LEU A 371 11.35 -10.08 12.19
N GLN A 372 11.22 -11.40 12.15
CA GLN A 372 10.81 -12.12 10.94
C GLN A 372 9.30 -12.32 10.93
N VAL A 373 8.64 -11.90 9.87
CA VAL A 373 7.21 -12.14 9.63
C VAL A 373 7.02 -12.98 8.38
N ALA A 374 6.04 -13.87 8.43
CA ALA A 374 5.72 -14.73 7.29
C ALA A 374 4.21 -14.85 7.10
N ARG A 375 3.79 -14.99 5.84
CA ARG A 375 2.46 -15.46 5.45
C ARG A 375 2.54 -16.97 5.34
N LEU A 376 1.76 -17.66 6.16
CA LEU A 376 1.72 -19.12 6.21
C LEU A 376 0.83 -19.70 5.11
N SER A 377 0.87 -21.01 4.93
CA SER A 377 0.13 -21.72 3.87
C SER A 377 -1.39 -21.61 3.96
N ASP A 378 -1.91 -21.32 5.15
CA ASP A 378 -3.33 -21.05 5.40
C ASP A 378 -3.74 -19.59 5.19
N GLY A 379 -2.80 -18.73 4.73
CA GLY A 379 -2.99 -17.29 4.54
C GLY A 379 -2.81 -16.46 5.81
N SER A 380 -2.68 -17.08 6.98
CA SER A 380 -2.42 -16.36 8.23
C SER A 380 -1.01 -15.73 8.24
N ARG A 381 -0.87 -14.62 8.94
CA ARG A 381 0.40 -13.90 9.09
C ARG A 381 0.90 -14.08 10.51
N ARG A 382 2.20 -14.39 10.66
CA ARG A 382 2.82 -14.65 11.97
C ARG A 382 4.18 -13.97 12.08
N VAL A 383 4.52 -13.50 13.26
CA VAL A 383 5.91 -13.26 13.64
C VAL A 383 6.53 -14.63 13.87
N THR A 384 7.45 -15.03 13.00
CA THR A 384 8.02 -16.40 13.03
C THR A 384 9.30 -16.48 13.83
N SER A 385 10.04 -15.38 13.98
CA SER A 385 11.27 -15.31 14.76
C SER A 385 11.52 -13.88 15.24
N ILE A 386 12.12 -13.74 16.39
CA ILE A 386 12.66 -12.50 16.93
C ILE A 386 14.10 -12.78 17.32
N SER A 387 15.04 -12.08 16.69
CA SER A 387 16.48 -12.27 16.88
C SER A 387 17.15 -10.97 17.29
N GLU A 388 18.01 -11.03 18.30
CA GLU A 388 18.89 -9.96 18.73
C GLU A 388 20.25 -10.07 18.03
N LEU A 389 20.81 -8.95 17.56
CA LEU A 389 22.19 -8.90 17.12
C LEU A 389 23.09 -8.71 18.34
N THR A 390 24.06 -9.60 18.52
CA THR A 390 24.93 -9.61 19.70
C THR A 390 26.35 -9.09 19.43
N GLY A 391 26.59 -8.61 18.20
CA GLY A 391 27.86 -8.06 17.77
C GLY A 391 28.52 -8.86 16.66
N MET A 392 29.83 -8.99 16.71
CA MET A 392 30.59 -9.76 15.75
C MET A 392 31.52 -10.75 16.43
N GLU A 393 31.70 -11.92 15.82
CA GLU A 393 32.73 -12.90 16.14
C GLU A 393 33.61 -13.10 14.89
N GLY A 394 34.85 -12.60 15.00
CA GLY A 394 35.73 -12.54 13.82
C GLY A 394 35.16 -11.62 12.73
N GLU A 395 34.78 -12.21 11.60
CA GLU A 395 34.15 -11.53 10.46
C GLU A 395 32.65 -11.78 10.35
N THR A 396 32.07 -12.56 11.27
CA THR A 396 30.67 -12.98 11.20
C THR A 396 29.82 -12.17 12.18
N ILE A 397 28.66 -11.67 11.74
CA ILE A 397 27.66 -11.06 12.63
C ILE A 397 27.03 -12.16 13.46
N THR A 398 27.10 -12.00 14.79
CA THR A 398 26.46 -12.91 15.76
C THR A 398 25.04 -12.46 16.04
N MET A 399 24.14 -13.41 16.01
CA MET A 399 22.72 -13.20 16.21
C MET A 399 22.16 -14.31 17.08
N GLN A 400 21.30 -13.94 18.01
CA GLN A 400 20.70 -14.81 18.98
C GLN A 400 19.18 -14.77 18.86
N GLU A 401 18.55 -15.91 18.61
CA GLU A 401 17.10 -16.00 18.54
C GLU A 401 16.51 -15.97 19.95
N ILE A 402 15.56 -15.07 20.19
CA ILE A 402 14.87 -14.88 21.46
C ILE A 402 13.55 -15.61 21.46
N PHE A 403 12.86 -15.59 20.30
CA PHE A 403 11.56 -16.21 20.07
C PHE A 403 11.50 -16.90 18.73
N GLN A 404 10.81 -18.03 18.71
CA GLN A 404 10.52 -18.78 17.50
C GLN A 404 9.05 -19.22 17.49
N PHE A 405 8.41 -19.18 16.33
CA PHE A 405 7.14 -19.85 16.09
C PHE A 405 7.39 -21.27 15.61
N GLU A 406 7.17 -22.24 16.49
CA GLU A 406 7.30 -23.66 16.20
C GLU A 406 6.00 -24.18 15.58
N ARG A 407 6.05 -24.57 14.30
CA ARG A 407 4.93 -25.17 13.62
C ARG A 407 4.79 -26.63 14.08
N THR A 408 3.61 -26.98 14.64
CA THR A 408 3.35 -28.32 15.16
C THR A 408 2.50 -29.17 14.21
N GLY A 409 1.80 -28.57 13.25
CA GLY A 409 0.98 -29.32 12.29
C GLY A 409 0.03 -28.45 11.47
N VAL A 410 -0.95 -29.12 10.88
CA VAL A 410 -2.06 -28.52 10.14
C VAL A 410 -3.36 -29.06 10.72
N GLY A 411 -4.27 -28.18 11.10
CA GLY A 411 -5.58 -28.55 11.65
C GLY A 411 -6.56 -29.04 10.59
N PRO A 412 -7.75 -29.52 11.00
CA PRO A 412 -8.75 -30.14 10.12
C PRO A 412 -9.21 -29.24 8.96
N ASN A 413 -9.18 -27.91 9.15
CA ASN A 413 -9.59 -26.92 8.15
C ASN A 413 -8.40 -26.35 7.35
N GLY A 414 -7.25 -27.05 7.33
CA GLY A 414 -6.04 -26.59 6.65
C GLY A 414 -5.28 -25.46 7.37
N GLN A 415 -5.73 -25.03 8.55
CA GLN A 415 -5.11 -24.00 9.35
C GLN A 415 -3.76 -24.47 9.92
N VAL A 416 -2.76 -23.59 9.89
CA VAL A 416 -1.45 -23.88 10.49
C VAL A 416 -1.56 -23.82 12.01
N VAL A 417 -1.20 -24.93 12.66
CA VAL A 417 -1.12 -25.05 14.13
C VAL A 417 0.33 -24.92 14.54
N GLY A 418 0.57 -24.15 15.59
CA GLY A 418 1.91 -23.92 16.15
C GLY A 418 1.85 -23.14 17.44
N ARG A 419 2.99 -23.01 18.08
CA ARG A 419 3.16 -22.28 19.34
C ARG A 419 4.32 -21.31 19.25
N PHE A 420 4.22 -20.21 19.96
CA PHE A 420 5.32 -19.29 20.15
C PHE A 420 6.17 -19.79 21.33
N ARG A 421 7.43 -20.05 21.06
CA ARG A 421 8.37 -20.59 22.03
C ARG A 421 9.47 -19.59 22.34
N PRO A 422 9.64 -19.17 23.61
CA PRO A 422 10.86 -18.48 24.02
C PRO A 422 12.02 -19.49 23.99
N THR A 423 13.22 -19.00 23.65
CA THR A 423 14.42 -19.85 23.61
C THR A 423 15.07 -20.05 24.98
N GLY A 424 14.57 -19.36 26.01
CA GLY A 424 15.14 -19.35 27.35
C GLY A 424 16.38 -18.47 27.49
N ILE A 425 16.81 -17.86 26.40
CA ILE A 425 18.01 -17.02 26.36
C ILE A 425 17.65 -15.61 26.83
N ARG A 426 18.37 -15.10 27.85
CA ARG A 426 18.19 -13.72 28.29
C ARG A 426 18.83 -12.76 27.28
N PRO A 427 18.02 -11.88 26.64
CA PRO A 427 18.55 -10.95 25.66
C PRO A 427 19.43 -9.89 26.32
N ARG A 428 20.46 -9.43 25.61
CA ARG A 428 21.35 -8.36 26.07
C ARG A 428 20.61 -7.04 26.22
N PHE A 429 19.63 -6.76 25.36
CA PHE A 429 18.81 -5.55 25.47
C PHE A 429 18.01 -5.48 26.78
N ALA A 430 17.87 -6.59 27.54
CA ALA A 430 17.20 -6.58 28.83
C ALA A 430 17.83 -5.57 29.83
N GLU A 431 19.14 -5.35 29.75
CA GLU A 431 19.82 -4.33 30.55
C GLU A 431 19.44 -2.91 30.14
N ARG A 432 19.24 -2.67 28.83
CA ARG A 432 18.78 -1.37 28.31
C ARG A 432 17.33 -1.09 28.72
N LEU A 433 16.47 -2.12 28.73
CA LEU A 433 15.10 -2.01 29.26
C LEU A 433 15.13 -1.67 30.76
N LYS A 434 15.95 -2.36 31.51
CA LYS A 434 16.10 -2.12 32.96
C LYS A 434 16.60 -0.70 33.26
N ALA A 435 17.57 -0.21 32.49
CA ALA A 435 18.05 1.18 32.60
C ALA A 435 16.94 2.21 32.30
N SER A 436 15.96 1.85 31.48
CA SER A 436 14.76 2.66 31.16
C SER A 436 13.61 2.41 32.16
N GLY A 437 13.82 1.71 33.27
CA GLY A 437 12.81 1.41 34.29
C GLY A 437 11.81 0.31 33.91
N MET A 438 12.08 -0.46 32.86
CA MET A 438 11.22 -1.54 32.37
C MET A 438 11.85 -2.91 32.65
N GLN A 439 11.02 -3.91 32.92
CA GLN A 439 11.49 -5.28 33.16
C GLN A 439 10.77 -6.26 32.25
N LEU A 440 11.52 -7.16 31.62
CA LEU A 440 10.94 -8.25 30.83
C LEU A 440 10.14 -9.19 31.75
N PRO A 441 8.94 -9.64 31.30
CA PRO A 441 8.18 -10.65 32.01
C PRO A 441 8.98 -11.95 32.20
N ARG A 442 8.73 -12.65 33.30
CA ARG A 442 9.45 -13.90 33.65
C ARG A 442 9.22 -15.01 32.59
N VAL A 443 8.10 -15.00 31.92
CA VAL A 443 7.77 -15.98 30.87
C VAL A 443 8.84 -16.13 29.79
N PHE A 444 9.69 -15.11 29.61
CA PHE A 444 10.80 -15.15 28.64
C PHE A 444 12.00 -15.98 29.09
N PHE A 445 12.05 -16.36 30.35
CA PHE A 445 13.20 -17.04 30.98
C PHE A 445 12.85 -18.41 31.57
N GLU A 446 11.56 -18.76 31.59
CA GLU A 446 11.10 -20.03 32.11
C GLU A 446 10.97 -21.01 30.92
N GLU A 447 11.75 -22.10 30.95
CA GLU A 447 11.51 -23.23 30.04
C GLU A 447 10.12 -23.79 30.33
N MET A 448 9.23 -23.76 29.33
CA MET A 448 7.96 -24.48 29.38
C MET A 448 8.14 -25.93 28.99
#